data_e2d450ef964052f6e014cf63374d4148
#
_entry.id   e2d450ef964052f6e014cf63374d4148
#
_cell.length_a   1.000
_cell.length_b   1.000
_cell.length_c   1.000
_cell.angle_alpha   90.00
_cell.angle_beta   90.00
_cell.angle_gamma   90.00
#
_symmetry.space_group_name_H-M   'P 1'
#
loop_
_entity.id
_entity.type
_entity.pdbx_description
1 polymer ?
#
loop_
_entity_poly.entity_id
_entity_poly.type
_entity_poly.pdbx_seq_one_letter_code
_entity_poly.pdbx_strand_id
1 'polypeptide(L)'
;MTQCLEQLDFGFLLGKQICGRFDGGELSSDGGVMLLCEADQRLGLVAALAACVPDPRDQTQIDHQWITLFGQRIYQIACGYEDADDADDLRADWAFKTALGRRPATDLDLASQPTFSRFENCVSRTALRRMAEVFINQFVARYRRRRKCRLILDLDATDDEVHGQQQFAAFHGYYQAHCYLPLIVTAQVDDGPQELLVAMLRPGNVDAAAHAVAILKRLVPRLRQACPKAQFLLRADGGFARPEIYDWCEDEANRVDYEINLPQNRVLQRLAAPHLEAVHAIHAETGEWHRRFAEAQYQAKQWPEPRRVVMKAEVTVKDNGDRRDNPRFVVTNLSAGQAQAIYEHYGDRGEMEHRIKELKNQLQMDRTSCHRFVANQLRLLLHGAAYLLHCELRRQLHGTALAEAQVATLQRKLLKVAVRIDESVRRIWLHFASSYPWRELWALLLERLRAAPT
;
A
#
# COMPACT_ATOMS: atom_id res chain seq x y z
N MET A 1 -12.92 -41.93 -29.55
CA MET A 1 -14.28 -41.62 -29.04
C MET A 1 -14.29 -40.13 -28.81
N THR A 2 -15.00 -39.40 -29.67
CA THR A 2 -15.23 -37.97 -29.54
C THR A 2 -16.13 -37.79 -28.32
N GLN A 3 -15.59 -37.24 -27.22
CA GLN A 3 -16.42 -36.78 -26.13
C GLN A 3 -17.34 -35.67 -26.67
N CYS A 4 -18.65 -35.94 -26.72
CA CYS A 4 -19.66 -34.92 -26.96
C CYS A 4 -19.55 -33.93 -25.79
N LEU A 5 -18.92 -32.76 -26.02
CA LEU A 5 -18.97 -31.66 -25.08
C LEU A 5 -20.44 -31.30 -24.89
N GLU A 6 -20.92 -31.37 -23.63
CA GLU A 6 -22.33 -31.02 -23.31
C GLU A 6 -22.61 -29.60 -23.75
N GLN A 7 -23.62 -29.45 -24.56
CA GLN A 7 -24.16 -28.15 -24.97
C GLN A 7 -25.03 -27.60 -23.86
N LEU A 8 -24.68 -26.41 -23.36
CA LEU A 8 -25.52 -25.66 -22.43
C LEU A 8 -26.62 -24.92 -23.19
N ASP A 9 -27.86 -25.01 -22.74
CA ASP A 9 -28.98 -24.29 -23.30
C ASP A 9 -29.43 -23.16 -22.36
N PHE A 10 -29.36 -21.92 -22.85
CA PHE A 10 -29.76 -20.72 -22.12
C PHE A 10 -31.13 -20.19 -22.56
N GLY A 11 -31.93 -20.98 -23.35
CA GLY A 11 -33.22 -20.59 -23.85
C GLY A 11 -33.15 -19.73 -25.12
N PHE A 12 -34.14 -18.85 -25.31
CA PHE A 12 -34.32 -18.10 -26.54
C PHE A 12 -34.26 -16.58 -26.33
N LEU A 13 -33.62 -15.86 -27.25
CA LEU A 13 -33.68 -14.43 -27.36
C LEU A 13 -34.12 -14.05 -28.79
N LEU A 14 -35.25 -13.35 -28.92
CA LEU A 14 -35.77 -12.91 -30.20
C LEU A 14 -35.85 -14.02 -31.27
N GLY A 15 -36.28 -15.22 -30.85
CA GLY A 15 -36.46 -16.39 -31.71
C GLY A 15 -35.17 -17.19 -31.99
N LYS A 16 -34.02 -16.78 -31.43
CA LYS A 16 -32.73 -17.50 -31.59
C LYS A 16 -32.42 -18.26 -30.30
N GLN A 17 -32.12 -19.53 -30.40
CA GLN A 17 -31.63 -20.32 -29.26
C GLN A 17 -30.22 -19.86 -28.85
N ILE A 18 -30.01 -19.67 -27.56
CA ILE A 18 -28.71 -19.33 -26.98
C ILE A 18 -28.07 -20.60 -26.45
N CYS A 19 -26.94 -21.00 -27.06
CA CYS A 19 -26.24 -22.20 -26.68
C CYS A 19 -24.78 -21.83 -26.27
N GLY A 20 -24.22 -22.57 -25.31
CA GLY A 20 -22.83 -22.47 -24.87
C GLY A 20 -22.13 -23.80 -24.97
N ARG A 21 -20.79 -23.78 -25.11
CA ARG A 21 -19.90 -24.93 -25.05
C ARG A 21 -18.57 -24.54 -24.44
N PHE A 22 -17.90 -25.50 -23.80
CA PHE A 22 -16.53 -25.33 -23.30
C PHE A 22 -15.50 -25.76 -24.37
N ASP A 23 -15.46 -25.04 -25.49
CA ASP A 23 -14.59 -25.31 -26.65
C ASP A 23 -13.77 -24.06 -27.06
N GLY A 24 -13.68 -23.05 -26.18
CA GLY A 24 -13.02 -21.77 -26.46
C GLY A 24 -11.49 -21.82 -26.46
N GLY A 25 -10.88 -22.96 -26.14
CA GLY A 25 -9.43 -23.12 -26.02
C GLY A 25 -8.89 -22.62 -24.67
N GLU A 26 -7.58 -22.38 -24.59
CA GLU A 26 -6.90 -21.95 -23.36
C GLU A 26 -7.13 -20.44 -23.12
N LEU A 27 -8.14 -20.15 -22.33
CA LEU A 27 -8.54 -18.79 -21.97
C LEU A 27 -8.12 -18.48 -20.54
N SER A 28 -7.59 -17.26 -20.34
CA SER A 28 -7.37 -16.66 -19.02
C SER A 28 -8.16 -15.36 -18.90
N SER A 29 -8.65 -15.06 -17.72
CA SER A 29 -9.24 -13.75 -17.38
C SER A 29 -8.19 -12.70 -17.05
N ASP A 30 -6.94 -13.08 -16.88
CA ASP A 30 -5.87 -12.31 -16.27
C ASP A 30 -4.73 -12.00 -17.24
N GLY A 31 -5.04 -11.73 -18.51
CA GLY A 31 -4.02 -11.41 -19.53
C GLY A 31 -3.13 -10.22 -19.17
N GLY A 32 -3.62 -9.33 -18.31
CA GLY A 32 -2.85 -8.19 -17.80
C GLY A 32 -1.76 -8.56 -16.79
N VAL A 33 -1.66 -9.81 -16.32
CA VAL A 33 -0.53 -10.29 -15.51
C VAL A 33 0.80 -10.08 -16.23
N MET A 34 0.79 -10.03 -17.57
CA MET A 34 1.96 -9.71 -18.38
C MET A 34 2.49 -8.29 -18.12
N LEU A 35 1.62 -7.32 -17.82
CA LEU A 35 2.04 -5.97 -17.42
C LEU A 35 2.70 -5.97 -16.04
N LEU A 36 2.24 -6.81 -15.12
CA LEU A 36 2.89 -6.98 -13.81
C LEU A 36 4.28 -7.61 -13.96
N CYS A 37 4.41 -8.60 -14.85
CA CYS A 37 5.71 -9.19 -15.18
C CYS A 37 6.69 -8.13 -15.72
N GLU A 38 6.29 -7.29 -16.65
CA GLU A 38 7.13 -6.21 -17.19
C GLU A 38 7.45 -5.15 -16.12
N ALA A 39 6.50 -4.81 -15.25
CA ALA A 39 6.74 -3.92 -14.12
C ALA A 39 7.76 -4.51 -13.13
N ASP A 40 7.65 -5.82 -12.87
CA ASP A 40 8.61 -6.51 -12.02
C ASP A 40 10.01 -6.60 -12.65
N GLN A 41 10.10 -6.92 -13.94
CA GLN A 41 11.38 -6.91 -14.66
C GLN A 41 12.08 -5.53 -14.59
N ARG A 42 11.30 -4.47 -14.69
CA ARG A 42 11.81 -3.09 -14.55
C ARG A 42 12.32 -2.79 -13.14
N LEU A 43 11.65 -3.26 -12.12
CA LEU A 43 12.00 -3.05 -10.71
C LEU A 43 13.02 -4.06 -10.17
N GLY A 44 13.04 -5.27 -10.70
CA GLY A 44 13.76 -6.41 -10.13
C GLY A 44 13.26 -6.81 -8.74
N LEU A 45 11.98 -6.54 -8.45
CA LEU A 45 11.43 -6.63 -7.10
C LEU A 45 11.33 -8.07 -6.62
N VAL A 46 10.73 -8.95 -7.41
CA VAL A 46 10.57 -10.38 -7.08
C VAL A 46 11.93 -11.06 -6.89
N ALA A 47 12.88 -10.80 -7.77
CA ALA A 47 14.23 -11.34 -7.65
C ALA A 47 14.95 -10.86 -6.38
N ALA A 48 14.81 -9.57 -6.04
CA ALA A 48 15.38 -9.00 -4.83
C ALA A 48 14.77 -9.60 -3.55
N LEU A 49 13.46 -9.82 -3.53
CA LEU A 49 12.77 -10.48 -2.40
C LEU A 49 13.17 -11.95 -2.26
N ALA A 50 13.21 -12.69 -3.36
CA ALA A 50 13.63 -14.08 -3.37
C ALA A 50 15.08 -14.25 -2.86
N ALA A 51 15.99 -13.37 -3.24
CA ALA A 51 17.38 -13.37 -2.79
C ALA A 51 17.54 -13.14 -1.27
N CYS A 52 16.52 -12.62 -0.59
CA CYS A 52 16.54 -12.45 0.86
C CYS A 52 16.40 -13.76 1.64
N VAL A 53 15.86 -14.80 1.01
CA VAL A 53 15.53 -16.08 1.65
C VAL A 53 16.55 -17.14 1.21
N PRO A 54 17.44 -17.62 2.11
CA PRO A 54 18.29 -18.76 1.80
C PRO A 54 17.45 -19.99 1.42
N ASP A 55 17.84 -20.70 0.39
CA ASP A 55 17.17 -21.92 -0.01
C ASP A 55 17.98 -23.15 0.42
N PRO A 56 17.59 -23.81 1.52
CA PRO A 56 18.26 -25.01 2.01
C PRO A 56 17.78 -26.31 1.31
N ARG A 57 16.82 -26.21 0.39
CA ARG A 57 16.25 -27.37 -0.30
C ARG A 57 17.23 -27.92 -1.33
N ASP A 58 17.14 -29.21 -1.58
CA ASP A 58 17.88 -29.86 -2.67
C ASP A 58 17.36 -29.35 -4.03
N GLN A 59 18.19 -28.57 -4.71
CA GLN A 59 17.83 -27.92 -5.98
C GLN A 59 17.51 -28.90 -7.10
N THR A 60 17.92 -30.19 -6.97
CA THR A 60 17.62 -31.24 -7.95
C THR A 60 16.23 -31.86 -7.78
N GLN A 61 15.59 -31.60 -6.64
CA GLN A 61 14.30 -32.20 -6.26
C GLN A 61 13.18 -31.18 -6.06
N ILE A 62 13.40 -29.92 -6.43
CA ILE A 62 12.38 -28.88 -6.31
C ILE A 62 11.70 -28.59 -7.65
N ASP A 63 10.37 -28.57 -7.65
CA ASP A 63 9.55 -28.16 -8.80
C ASP A 63 9.44 -26.64 -8.92
N HIS A 64 9.56 -25.93 -7.79
CA HIS A 64 9.36 -24.48 -7.72
C HIS A 64 10.50 -23.79 -6.96
N GLN A 65 11.27 -22.96 -7.65
CA GLN A 65 12.28 -22.11 -7.06
C GLN A 65 11.64 -20.96 -6.26
N TRP A 66 12.38 -20.36 -5.31
CA TRP A 66 11.89 -19.22 -4.54
C TRP A 66 11.39 -18.08 -5.42
N ILE A 67 12.13 -17.75 -6.48
CA ILE A 67 11.74 -16.68 -7.41
C ILE A 67 10.37 -16.93 -8.04
N THR A 68 10.07 -18.18 -8.42
CA THR A 68 8.76 -18.55 -8.97
C THR A 68 7.67 -18.45 -7.91
N LEU A 69 7.92 -18.91 -6.67
CA LEU A 69 6.95 -18.83 -5.57
C LEU A 69 6.63 -17.38 -5.19
N PHE A 70 7.67 -16.54 -5.05
CA PHE A 70 7.46 -15.11 -4.80
C PHE A 70 6.69 -14.45 -5.94
N GLY A 71 7.10 -14.67 -7.19
CA GLY A 71 6.44 -14.10 -8.36
C GLY A 71 4.98 -14.52 -8.46
N GLN A 72 4.70 -15.82 -8.35
CA GLN A 72 3.34 -16.35 -8.41
C GLN A 72 2.46 -15.68 -7.33
N ARG A 73 2.91 -15.68 -6.08
CA ARG A 73 2.11 -15.14 -4.99
C ARG A 73 1.87 -13.65 -5.11
N ILE A 74 2.90 -12.88 -5.48
CA ILE A 74 2.80 -11.42 -5.65
C ILE A 74 1.89 -11.07 -6.83
N TYR A 75 2.01 -11.77 -7.96
CA TYR A 75 1.17 -11.51 -9.14
C TYR A 75 -0.29 -11.91 -8.89
N GLN A 76 -0.55 -13.02 -8.19
CA GLN A 76 -1.89 -13.41 -7.78
C GLN A 76 -2.53 -12.33 -6.89
N ILE A 77 -1.85 -11.88 -5.84
CA ILE A 77 -2.33 -10.80 -4.97
C ILE A 77 -2.59 -9.53 -5.81
N ALA A 78 -1.68 -9.15 -6.69
CA ALA A 78 -1.84 -7.98 -7.54
C ALA A 78 -3.03 -8.09 -8.49
N CYS A 79 -3.39 -9.29 -8.93
CA CYS A 79 -4.59 -9.57 -9.73
C CYS A 79 -5.88 -9.70 -8.90
N GLY A 80 -5.80 -9.61 -7.56
CA GLY A 80 -6.97 -9.72 -6.67
C GLY A 80 -7.27 -11.13 -6.19
N TYR A 81 -6.26 -11.99 -6.09
CA TYR A 81 -6.30 -13.33 -5.53
C TYR A 81 -5.44 -13.35 -4.26
N GLU A 82 -6.02 -12.90 -3.17
CA GLU A 82 -5.31 -12.65 -1.92
C GLU A 82 -5.08 -13.90 -1.07
N ASP A 83 -5.88 -14.94 -1.24
CA ASP A 83 -5.73 -16.18 -0.49
C ASP A 83 -4.74 -17.15 -1.15
N ALA A 84 -4.13 -18.00 -0.36
CA ALA A 84 -3.24 -19.03 -0.88
C ALA A 84 -4.02 -20.15 -1.58
N ASP A 85 -5.31 -20.31 -1.25
CA ASP A 85 -6.21 -21.33 -1.83
C ASP A 85 -6.47 -21.06 -3.31
N ASP A 86 -6.51 -19.78 -3.73
CA ASP A 86 -6.63 -19.38 -5.14
C ASP A 86 -5.53 -20.02 -6.04
N ALA A 87 -4.41 -20.38 -5.43
CA ALA A 87 -3.31 -21.00 -6.17
C ALA A 87 -3.69 -22.34 -6.80
N ASP A 88 -4.61 -23.10 -6.20
CA ASP A 88 -5.02 -24.40 -6.75
C ASP A 88 -5.83 -24.23 -8.04
N ASP A 89 -6.63 -23.16 -8.15
CA ASP A 89 -7.40 -22.84 -9.36
C ASP A 89 -6.52 -22.22 -10.45
N LEU A 90 -5.50 -21.46 -10.06
CA LEU A 90 -4.66 -20.69 -10.98
C LEU A 90 -3.37 -21.39 -11.41
N ARG A 91 -3.03 -22.55 -10.82
CA ARG A 91 -1.74 -23.20 -11.08
C ARG A 91 -1.57 -23.65 -12.55
N ALA A 92 -2.67 -23.99 -13.23
CA ALA A 92 -2.68 -24.40 -14.62
C ALA A 92 -2.93 -23.22 -15.59
N ASP A 93 -3.22 -22.03 -15.09
CA ASP A 93 -3.54 -20.86 -15.93
C ASP A 93 -2.34 -20.47 -16.82
N TRP A 94 -2.59 -20.40 -18.13
CA TRP A 94 -1.55 -20.17 -19.12
C TRP A 94 -0.98 -18.73 -19.07
N ALA A 95 -1.75 -17.73 -18.66
CA ALA A 95 -1.25 -16.37 -18.52
C ALA A 95 -0.26 -16.26 -17.34
N PHE A 96 -0.61 -16.83 -16.18
CA PHE A 96 0.30 -16.87 -15.04
C PHE A 96 1.55 -17.72 -15.30
N LYS A 97 1.41 -18.91 -15.95
CA LYS A 97 2.56 -19.71 -16.35
C LYS A 97 3.50 -18.91 -17.25
N THR A 98 2.96 -18.24 -18.27
CA THR A 98 3.75 -17.40 -19.20
C THR A 98 4.44 -16.25 -18.48
N ALA A 99 3.73 -15.51 -17.62
CA ALA A 99 4.28 -14.38 -16.86
C ALA A 99 5.42 -14.80 -15.92
N LEU A 100 5.42 -16.06 -15.48
CA LEU A 100 6.45 -16.65 -14.61
C LEU A 100 7.53 -17.43 -15.38
N GLY A 101 7.59 -17.24 -16.71
CA GLY A 101 8.64 -17.79 -17.56
C GLY A 101 8.51 -19.29 -17.83
N ARG A 102 7.32 -19.88 -17.66
CA ARG A 102 7.03 -21.27 -18.01
C ARG A 102 6.35 -21.36 -19.37
N ARG A 103 6.65 -22.41 -20.11
CA ARG A 103 5.89 -22.77 -21.32
C ARG A 103 4.52 -23.26 -20.89
N PRO A 104 3.43 -22.61 -21.31
CA PRO A 104 2.12 -22.90 -20.75
C PRO A 104 1.62 -24.31 -21.06
N ALA A 105 1.90 -24.84 -22.25
CA ALA A 105 1.42 -26.15 -22.68
C ALA A 105 2.25 -27.35 -22.14
N THR A 106 3.54 -27.16 -21.88
CA THR A 106 4.45 -28.30 -21.68
C THR A 106 5.15 -28.34 -20.34
N ASP A 107 5.35 -27.17 -19.69
CA ASP A 107 6.02 -27.12 -18.40
C ASP A 107 5.04 -27.48 -17.27
N LEU A 108 5.59 -27.88 -16.12
CA LEU A 108 4.82 -28.20 -14.92
C LEU A 108 3.89 -27.04 -14.53
N ASP A 109 2.79 -27.36 -13.90
CA ASP A 109 1.90 -26.39 -13.29
C ASP A 109 2.64 -25.54 -12.24
N LEU A 110 2.07 -24.40 -11.91
CA LEU A 110 2.54 -23.53 -10.83
C LEU A 110 2.29 -24.18 -9.47
N ALA A 111 2.78 -23.55 -8.40
CA ALA A 111 2.66 -24.07 -7.06
C ALA A 111 1.21 -24.09 -6.56
N SER A 112 0.87 -25.14 -5.83
CA SER A 112 -0.42 -25.34 -5.17
C SER A 112 -0.45 -24.70 -3.76
N GLN A 113 -1.64 -24.60 -3.19
CA GLN A 113 -1.87 -24.10 -1.83
C GLN A 113 -0.99 -24.77 -0.76
N PRO A 114 -0.85 -26.11 -0.69
CA PRO A 114 0.04 -26.72 0.30
C PRO A 114 1.52 -26.33 0.14
N THR A 115 1.95 -26.01 -1.07
CA THR A 115 3.30 -25.50 -1.32
C THR A 115 3.45 -24.08 -0.79
N PHE A 116 2.45 -23.21 -0.96
CA PHE A 116 2.43 -21.88 -0.35
C PHE A 116 2.36 -21.92 1.16
N SER A 117 1.57 -22.80 1.74
CA SER A 117 1.54 -22.97 3.19
C SER A 117 2.95 -23.30 3.75
N ARG A 118 3.69 -24.22 3.10
CA ARG A 118 5.07 -24.52 3.48
C ARG A 118 6.01 -23.32 3.26
N PHE A 119 5.90 -22.64 2.13
CA PHE A 119 6.67 -21.45 1.80
C PHE A 119 6.48 -20.32 2.81
N GLU A 120 5.24 -19.96 3.14
CA GLU A 120 4.96 -18.89 4.10
C GLU A 120 5.47 -19.22 5.50
N ASN A 121 5.50 -20.50 5.87
CA ASN A 121 5.93 -20.94 7.18
C ASN A 121 7.45 -21.21 7.32
N CYS A 122 8.23 -21.21 6.23
CA CYS A 122 9.68 -21.49 6.31
C CYS A 122 10.54 -20.22 6.48
N VAL A 123 10.00 -19.02 6.26
CA VAL A 123 10.76 -17.77 6.24
C VAL A 123 11.19 -17.35 7.66
N SER A 124 12.46 -16.97 7.80
CA SER A 124 13.04 -16.53 9.07
C SER A 124 12.83 -15.03 9.31
N ARG A 125 12.90 -14.59 10.58
CA ARG A 125 12.87 -13.17 10.94
C ARG A 125 13.99 -12.36 10.27
N THR A 126 15.16 -12.96 10.07
CA THR A 126 16.29 -12.30 9.37
C THR A 126 15.97 -12.06 7.90
N ALA A 127 15.36 -13.05 7.23
CA ALA A 127 14.91 -12.91 5.85
C ALA A 127 13.86 -11.80 5.71
N LEU A 128 12.84 -11.78 6.60
CA LEU A 128 11.82 -10.73 6.61
C LEU A 128 12.40 -9.32 6.78
N ARG A 129 13.43 -9.18 7.65
CA ARG A 129 14.12 -7.90 7.80
C ARG A 129 14.83 -7.48 6.50
N ARG A 130 15.49 -8.41 5.81
CA ARG A 130 16.12 -8.14 4.51
C ARG A 130 15.08 -7.78 3.45
N MET A 131 13.94 -8.46 3.43
CA MET A 131 12.84 -8.17 2.51
C MET A 131 12.26 -6.76 2.74
N ALA A 132 12.07 -6.34 3.99
CA ALA A 132 11.64 -4.98 4.30
C ALA A 132 12.64 -3.92 3.79
N GLU A 133 13.95 -4.23 3.80
CA GLU A 133 14.98 -3.35 3.23
C GLU A 133 14.88 -3.22 1.69
N VAL A 134 14.30 -4.21 1.00
CA VAL A 134 14.10 -4.14 -0.46
C VAL A 134 13.19 -2.96 -0.83
N PHE A 135 12.12 -2.71 -0.08
CA PHE A 135 11.20 -1.58 -0.34
C PHE A 135 11.93 -0.23 -0.24
N ILE A 136 12.73 -0.07 0.82
CA ILE A 136 13.54 1.13 1.01
C ILE A 136 14.56 1.27 -0.12
N ASN A 137 15.19 0.16 -0.56
CA ASN A 137 16.15 0.18 -1.66
C ASN A 137 15.52 0.57 -2.99
N GLN A 138 14.28 0.14 -3.28
CA GLN A 138 13.54 0.55 -4.48
C GLN A 138 13.34 2.07 -4.49
N PHE A 139 12.90 2.63 -3.36
CA PHE A 139 12.75 4.07 -3.21
C PHE A 139 14.08 4.81 -3.37
N VAL A 140 15.11 4.40 -2.64
CA VAL A 140 16.46 5.00 -2.70
C VAL A 140 17.03 4.97 -4.11
N ALA A 141 16.91 3.84 -4.82
CA ALA A 141 17.41 3.71 -6.20
C ALA A 141 16.76 4.72 -7.15
N ARG A 142 15.46 4.99 -6.96
CA ARG A 142 14.68 5.94 -7.76
C ARG A 142 15.11 7.38 -7.54
N TYR A 143 15.35 7.78 -6.30
CA TYR A 143 15.58 9.19 -5.93
C TYR A 143 17.05 9.55 -5.67
N ARG A 144 18.00 8.61 -5.75
CA ARG A 144 19.42 8.82 -5.43
C ARG A 144 20.13 9.94 -6.23
N ARG A 145 19.56 10.37 -7.34
CA ARG A 145 20.11 11.46 -8.16
C ARG A 145 19.56 12.83 -7.77
N ARG A 146 18.55 12.89 -6.91
CA ARG A 146 17.97 14.15 -6.45
C ARG A 146 18.83 14.74 -5.34
N ARG A 147 19.44 15.90 -5.60
CA ARG A 147 20.29 16.58 -4.62
C ARG A 147 19.51 17.40 -3.59
N LYS A 148 18.42 18.06 -4.00
CA LYS A 148 17.57 18.91 -3.17
C LYS A 148 16.12 18.51 -3.42
N CYS A 149 15.42 18.16 -2.37
CA CYS A 149 13.99 17.83 -2.42
C CYS A 149 13.39 18.02 -1.01
N ARG A 150 12.08 18.12 -0.93
CA ARG A 150 11.32 17.92 0.28
C ARG A 150 10.93 16.44 0.35
N LEU A 151 11.20 15.81 1.47
CA LEU A 151 10.87 14.41 1.70
C LEU A 151 9.93 14.31 2.90
N ILE A 152 8.68 13.96 2.61
CA ILE A 152 7.63 13.82 3.61
C ILE A 152 7.53 12.34 3.97
N LEU A 153 7.56 12.04 5.27
CA LEU A 153 7.34 10.71 5.82
C LEU A 153 6.02 10.72 6.57
N ASP A 154 5.07 9.91 6.14
CA ASP A 154 3.81 9.72 6.85
C ASP A 154 3.84 8.39 7.61
N LEU A 155 3.51 8.45 8.91
CA LEU A 155 3.37 7.29 9.77
C LEU A 155 1.90 7.08 10.12
N ASP A 156 1.47 5.82 10.05
CA ASP A 156 0.15 5.41 10.49
C ASP A 156 0.15 3.99 11.07
N ALA A 157 -0.72 3.78 12.04
CA ALA A 157 -1.00 2.47 12.61
C ALA A 157 -2.44 2.09 12.23
N THR A 158 -2.60 0.94 11.61
CA THR A 158 -3.92 0.45 11.23
C THR A 158 -4.21 -0.86 11.95
N ASP A 159 -5.49 -1.15 12.19
CA ASP A 159 -5.91 -2.45 12.68
C ASP A 159 -5.84 -3.51 11.56
N ASP A 160 -5.67 -4.76 11.98
CA ASP A 160 -5.74 -5.95 11.15
C ASP A 160 -6.49 -7.00 11.98
N GLU A 161 -7.81 -7.10 11.77
CA GLU A 161 -8.69 -7.91 12.59
C GLU A 161 -8.40 -9.40 12.42
N VAL A 162 -8.35 -10.10 13.55
CA VAL A 162 -7.99 -11.51 13.62
C VAL A 162 -9.18 -12.33 14.13
N HIS A 163 -9.59 -13.32 13.36
CA HIS A 163 -10.75 -14.16 13.65
C HIS A 163 -10.40 -15.53 14.27
N GLY A 164 -9.14 -15.75 14.67
CA GLY A 164 -8.68 -17.01 15.22
C GLY A 164 -7.64 -16.83 16.34
N GLN A 165 -6.95 -17.92 16.69
CA GLN A 165 -5.92 -17.92 17.73
C GLN A 165 -4.51 -17.74 17.14
N GLN A 166 -4.29 -16.66 16.41
CA GLN A 166 -2.99 -16.35 15.86
C GLN A 166 -2.03 -15.84 16.94
N GLN A 167 -0.74 -16.17 16.79
CA GLN A 167 0.30 -15.70 17.71
C GLN A 167 0.34 -14.18 17.78
N PHE A 168 0.35 -13.63 19.01
CA PHE A 168 0.40 -12.20 19.31
C PHE A 168 -0.80 -11.37 18.86
N ALA A 169 -1.90 -11.99 18.39
CA ALA A 169 -3.17 -11.31 18.31
C ALA A 169 -3.63 -10.94 19.73
N ALA A 170 -4.12 -9.73 19.89
CA ALA A 170 -4.58 -9.23 21.19
C ALA A 170 -5.76 -8.28 21.04
N PHE A 171 -6.58 -8.17 22.09
CA PHE A 171 -7.66 -7.20 22.11
C PHE A 171 -7.13 -5.77 22.14
N HIS A 172 -7.63 -4.93 21.25
CA HIS A 172 -7.26 -3.52 21.17
C HIS A 172 -8.47 -2.64 21.55
N GLY A 173 -8.32 -1.89 22.66
CA GLY A 173 -9.43 -1.13 23.24
C GLY A 173 -10.02 -0.03 22.35
N TYR A 174 -9.24 0.56 21.46
CA TYR A 174 -9.73 1.58 20.51
C TYR A 174 -10.57 0.95 19.39
N TYR A 175 -10.11 -0.16 18.81
CA TYR A 175 -10.80 -0.86 17.72
C TYR A 175 -11.89 -1.81 18.19
N GLN A 176 -11.94 -2.13 19.51
CA GLN A 176 -12.88 -3.07 20.12
C GLN A 176 -12.86 -4.47 19.48
N ALA A 177 -11.68 -4.91 19.00
CA ALA A 177 -11.48 -6.17 18.31
C ALA A 177 -10.15 -6.83 18.73
N HIS A 178 -10.06 -8.17 18.55
CA HIS A 178 -8.77 -8.85 18.55
C HIS A 178 -8.10 -8.62 17.22
N CYS A 179 -6.93 -8.04 17.22
CA CYS A 179 -6.25 -7.64 15.99
C CYS A 179 -4.72 -7.70 16.11
N TYR A 180 -4.04 -7.53 15.01
CA TYR A 180 -2.69 -6.97 14.94
C TYR A 180 -2.79 -5.45 14.76
N LEU A 181 -1.67 -4.76 14.97
CA LEU A 181 -1.55 -3.32 14.75
C LEU A 181 -0.36 -3.00 13.82
N PRO A 182 -0.47 -3.28 12.52
CA PRO A 182 0.57 -2.94 11.55
C PRO A 182 0.98 -1.46 11.63
N LEU A 183 2.29 -1.21 11.49
CA LEU A 183 2.82 0.13 11.25
C LEU A 183 3.19 0.27 9.79
N ILE A 184 2.58 1.26 9.15
CA ILE A 184 2.83 1.61 7.77
C ILE A 184 3.62 2.93 7.74
N VAL A 185 4.66 2.99 6.91
CA VAL A 185 5.37 4.23 6.61
C VAL A 185 5.38 4.42 5.11
N THR A 186 4.91 5.58 4.68
CA THR A 186 5.01 6.02 3.29
C THR A 186 5.97 7.21 3.17
N ALA A 187 6.49 7.42 1.98
CA ALA A 187 7.29 8.59 1.67
C ALA A 187 6.79 9.28 0.40
N GLN A 188 6.87 10.59 0.40
CA GLN A 188 6.57 11.44 -0.76
C GLN A 188 7.77 12.36 -1.01
N VAL A 189 8.17 12.50 -2.27
CA VAL A 189 9.23 13.41 -2.69
C VAL A 189 8.62 14.56 -3.48
N ASP A 190 8.76 15.77 -2.96
CA ASP A 190 8.10 16.98 -3.49
C ASP A 190 6.59 16.76 -3.66
N ASP A 191 6.01 17.07 -4.82
CA ASP A 191 4.60 16.84 -5.14
C ASP A 191 4.36 15.48 -5.84
N GLY A 192 5.31 14.55 -5.71
CA GLY A 192 5.20 13.21 -6.28
C GLY A 192 4.22 12.29 -5.53
N PRO A 193 4.01 11.07 -6.03
CA PRO A 193 3.12 10.13 -5.36
C PRO A 193 3.70 9.63 -4.03
N GLN A 194 2.82 9.26 -3.11
CA GLN A 194 3.23 8.53 -1.90
C GLN A 194 3.60 7.09 -2.23
N GLU A 195 4.73 6.63 -1.70
CA GLU A 195 5.29 5.31 -1.90
C GLU A 195 5.44 4.56 -0.57
N LEU A 196 5.11 3.29 -0.56
CA LEU A 196 5.26 2.43 0.63
C LEU A 196 6.74 2.15 0.90
N LEU A 197 7.21 2.45 2.11
CA LEU A 197 8.57 2.14 2.58
C LEU A 197 8.61 1.04 3.62
N VAL A 198 7.64 1.02 4.52
CA VAL A 198 7.60 0.07 5.64
C VAL A 198 6.18 -0.46 5.80
N ALA A 199 6.08 -1.79 5.90
CA ALA A 199 4.90 -2.50 6.35
C ALA A 199 5.35 -3.50 7.44
N MET A 200 5.13 -3.15 8.71
CA MET A 200 5.59 -3.94 9.85
C MET A 200 4.41 -4.41 10.68
N LEU A 201 4.22 -5.72 10.74
CA LEU A 201 3.23 -6.33 11.63
C LEU A 201 3.67 -6.17 13.09
N ARG A 202 2.72 -5.85 13.97
CA ARG A 202 2.93 -5.69 15.39
C ARG A 202 1.82 -6.39 16.17
N PRO A 203 2.08 -6.82 17.43
CA PRO A 203 1.03 -7.32 18.31
C PRO A 203 -0.12 -6.30 18.46
N GLY A 204 -1.34 -6.78 18.66
CA GLY A 204 -2.52 -5.92 18.76
C GLY A 204 -2.56 -5.03 20.01
N ASN A 205 -1.83 -5.37 21.07
CA ASN A 205 -1.81 -4.63 22.34
C ASN A 205 -0.66 -3.62 22.48
N VAL A 206 -0.02 -3.24 21.38
CA VAL A 206 1.06 -2.24 21.42
C VAL A 206 0.52 -0.83 21.23
N ASP A 207 1.26 0.17 21.72
CA ASP A 207 0.96 1.58 21.45
C ASP A 207 1.17 1.90 19.95
N ALA A 208 0.35 2.81 19.41
CA ALA A 208 0.46 3.20 17.99
C ALA A 208 1.86 3.70 17.62
N ALA A 209 2.52 4.46 18.51
CA ALA A 209 3.88 4.97 18.33
C ALA A 209 5.00 3.93 18.60
N ALA A 210 4.65 2.73 19.08
CA ALA A 210 5.65 1.70 19.36
C ALA A 210 6.51 1.43 18.11
N HIS A 211 7.82 1.36 18.27
CA HIS A 211 8.84 1.17 17.24
C HIS A 211 9.02 2.35 16.25
N ALA A 212 8.22 3.42 16.30
CA ALA A 212 8.34 4.55 15.36
C ALA A 212 9.75 5.16 15.36
N VAL A 213 10.28 5.54 16.51
CA VAL A 213 11.65 6.10 16.63
C VAL A 213 12.71 5.10 16.16
N ALA A 214 12.56 3.81 16.45
CA ALA A 214 13.49 2.78 15.99
C ALA A 214 13.53 2.65 14.46
N ILE A 215 12.38 2.79 13.80
CA ILE A 215 12.26 2.81 12.34
C ILE A 215 12.89 4.09 11.79
N LEU A 216 12.53 5.25 12.34
CA LEU A 216 13.05 6.54 11.89
C LEU A 216 14.59 6.60 11.99
N LYS A 217 15.17 6.10 13.08
CA LYS A 217 16.64 5.98 13.27
C LYS A 217 17.34 5.14 12.20
N ARG A 218 16.63 4.22 11.56
CA ARG A 218 17.17 3.39 10.46
C ARG A 218 16.88 4.00 9.10
N LEU A 219 15.70 4.56 8.92
CA LEU A 219 15.20 5.04 7.64
C LEU A 219 15.81 6.39 7.26
N VAL A 220 15.74 7.38 8.15
CA VAL A 220 16.17 8.76 7.84
C VAL A 220 17.65 8.86 7.44
N PRO A 221 18.61 8.22 8.13
CA PRO A 221 20.02 8.27 7.69
C PRO A 221 20.24 7.69 6.30
N ARG A 222 19.52 6.62 5.92
CA ARG A 222 19.63 6.01 4.58
C ARG A 222 19.05 6.92 3.51
N LEU A 223 17.89 7.51 3.77
CA LEU A 223 17.27 8.45 2.86
C LEU A 223 18.13 9.71 2.71
N ARG A 224 18.74 10.18 3.79
CA ARG A 224 19.68 11.31 3.79
C ARG A 224 20.94 11.02 3.01
N GLN A 225 21.46 9.79 3.10
CA GLN A 225 22.60 9.37 2.28
C GLN A 225 22.27 9.39 0.78
N ALA A 226 21.03 8.99 0.42
CA ALA A 226 20.58 9.01 -0.97
C ALA A 226 20.26 10.43 -1.48
N CYS A 227 19.69 11.29 -0.61
CA CYS A 227 19.28 12.66 -0.89
C CYS A 227 19.92 13.64 0.13
N PRO A 228 21.20 13.99 0.01
CA PRO A 228 21.97 14.67 1.07
C PRO A 228 21.44 16.06 1.48
N LYS A 229 20.71 16.73 0.58
CA LYS A 229 20.14 18.06 0.82
C LYS A 229 18.60 18.02 0.95
N ALA A 230 18.04 16.84 1.22
CA ALA A 230 16.61 16.72 1.46
C ALA A 230 16.21 17.41 2.78
N GLN A 231 15.12 18.14 2.73
CA GLN A 231 14.39 18.63 3.91
C GLN A 231 13.37 17.55 4.30
N PHE A 232 13.50 17.04 5.51
CA PHE A 232 12.63 15.99 6.01
C PHE A 232 11.47 16.57 6.80
N LEU A 233 10.27 16.06 6.55
CA LEU A 233 9.08 16.35 7.32
C LEU A 233 8.41 15.04 7.71
N LEU A 234 8.09 14.89 8.99
CA LEU A 234 7.32 13.77 9.54
C LEU A 234 5.88 14.21 9.74
N ARG A 235 4.91 13.46 9.20
CA ARG A 235 3.49 13.66 9.53
C ARG A 235 2.94 12.39 10.18
N ALA A 236 2.11 12.56 11.20
CA ALA A 236 1.48 11.42 11.87
C ALA A 236 0.19 11.85 12.58
N ASP A 237 -0.65 10.87 12.90
CA ASP A 237 -1.87 11.10 13.68
C ASP A 237 -1.58 11.28 15.19
N GLY A 238 -2.65 11.46 15.98
CA GLY A 238 -2.55 11.66 17.43
C GLY A 238 -2.04 10.45 18.22
N GLY A 239 -2.04 9.27 17.63
CA GLY A 239 -1.43 8.08 18.21
C GLY A 239 0.09 8.18 18.33
N PHE A 240 0.70 9.02 17.50
CA PHE A 240 2.14 9.28 17.50
C PHE A 240 2.53 10.57 18.26
N ALA A 241 1.60 11.22 18.93
CA ALA A 241 1.87 12.40 19.74
C ALA A 241 2.61 12.02 21.03
N ARG A 242 3.90 11.69 20.91
CA ARG A 242 4.77 11.21 21.99
C ARG A 242 6.04 12.04 22.09
N PRO A 243 6.48 12.41 23.33
CA PRO A 243 7.69 13.19 23.56
C PRO A 243 8.91 12.60 22.86
N GLU A 244 9.09 11.27 22.87
CA GLU A 244 10.24 10.58 22.29
C GLU A 244 10.36 10.80 20.77
N ILE A 245 9.23 11.02 20.07
CA ILE A 245 9.24 11.32 18.64
C ILE A 245 9.63 12.78 18.42
N TYR A 246 9.08 13.71 19.21
CA TYR A 246 9.43 15.12 19.13
C TYR A 246 10.92 15.35 19.42
N ASP A 247 11.39 14.81 20.55
CA ASP A 247 12.78 14.95 20.98
C ASP A 247 13.74 14.37 19.93
N TRP A 248 13.37 13.23 19.33
CA TRP A 248 14.17 12.65 18.25
C TRP A 248 14.18 13.52 16.98
N CYS A 249 13.07 14.12 16.61
CA CYS A 249 12.99 15.02 15.44
C CYS A 249 13.76 16.32 15.67
N GLU A 250 13.70 16.88 16.88
CA GLU A 250 14.31 18.15 17.30
C GLU A 250 15.83 18.03 17.52
N ASP A 251 16.35 16.81 17.70
CA ASP A 251 17.78 16.57 17.82
C ASP A 251 18.53 17.08 16.56
N GLU A 252 19.54 17.95 16.79
CA GLU A 252 20.34 18.57 15.73
C GLU A 252 21.00 17.56 14.77
N ALA A 253 21.27 16.35 15.24
CA ALA A 253 21.79 15.28 14.39
C ALA A 253 20.75 14.75 13.39
N ASN A 254 19.47 14.82 13.73
CA ASN A 254 18.39 14.28 12.91
C ASN A 254 17.79 15.34 11.98
N ARG A 255 17.53 16.55 12.46
CA ARG A 255 16.98 17.70 11.69
C ARG A 255 15.77 17.30 10.86
N VAL A 256 14.74 16.81 11.55
CA VAL A 256 13.47 16.44 10.94
C VAL A 256 12.39 17.40 11.43
N ASP A 257 11.75 18.08 10.52
CA ASP A 257 10.54 18.84 10.84
C ASP A 257 9.38 17.87 11.07
N TYR A 258 8.36 18.31 11.82
CA TYR A 258 7.19 17.46 12.02
C TYR A 258 5.88 18.25 12.10
N GLU A 259 4.80 17.59 11.71
CA GLU A 259 3.40 18.00 11.86
C GLU A 259 2.62 16.80 12.39
N ILE A 260 2.28 16.80 13.68
CA ILE A 260 1.63 15.67 14.34
C ILE A 260 0.33 16.14 14.99
N ASN A 261 -0.77 15.42 14.73
CA ASN A 261 -2.04 15.74 15.40
C ASN A 261 -1.90 15.61 16.91
N LEU A 262 -2.35 16.63 17.63
CA LEU A 262 -2.32 16.63 19.08
C LEU A 262 -3.72 16.36 19.63
N PRO A 263 -3.93 15.27 20.39
CA PRO A 263 -5.23 14.99 20.98
C PRO A 263 -5.73 16.12 21.88
N GLN A 264 -7.02 16.38 21.81
CA GLN A 264 -7.66 17.44 22.59
C GLN A 264 -7.53 17.20 24.09
N ASN A 265 -7.32 18.31 24.82
CA ASN A 265 -7.40 18.34 26.28
C ASN A 265 -7.98 19.68 26.76
N ARG A 266 -8.28 19.79 28.04
CA ARG A 266 -8.91 20.98 28.63
C ARG A 266 -8.12 22.30 28.44
N VAL A 267 -6.78 22.21 28.36
CA VAL A 267 -5.93 23.42 28.15
C VAL A 267 -6.04 23.87 26.70
N LEU A 268 -5.90 22.93 25.74
CA LEU A 268 -6.02 23.21 24.30
C LEU A 268 -7.43 23.71 23.95
N GLN A 269 -8.48 23.16 24.57
CA GLN A 269 -9.85 23.63 24.39
C GLN A 269 -10.02 25.05 24.87
N ARG A 270 -9.42 25.45 26.03
CA ARG A 270 -9.42 26.85 26.50
C ARG A 270 -8.67 27.80 25.55
N LEU A 271 -7.56 27.35 24.95
CA LEU A 271 -6.85 28.13 23.96
C LEU A 271 -7.66 28.32 22.67
N ALA A 272 -8.46 27.35 22.29
CA ALA A 272 -9.31 27.41 21.09
C ALA A 272 -10.62 28.20 21.31
N ALA A 273 -11.09 28.38 22.57
CA ALA A 273 -12.39 28.99 22.89
C ALA A 273 -12.59 30.38 22.26
N PRO A 274 -11.66 31.36 22.35
CA PRO A 274 -11.86 32.65 21.71
C PRO A 274 -11.99 32.60 20.20
N HIS A 275 -11.35 31.62 19.56
CA HIS A 275 -11.41 31.43 18.11
C HIS A 275 -12.73 30.77 17.68
N LEU A 276 -13.29 29.88 18.49
CA LEU A 276 -14.63 29.32 18.30
C LEU A 276 -15.71 30.38 18.49
N GLU A 277 -15.62 31.22 19.54
CA GLU A 277 -16.52 32.34 19.75
C GLU A 277 -16.55 33.26 18.53
N ALA A 278 -15.39 33.57 17.95
CA ALA A 278 -15.32 34.37 16.73
C ALA A 278 -15.96 33.65 15.50
N VAL A 279 -15.84 32.33 15.39
CA VAL A 279 -16.52 31.56 14.33
C VAL A 279 -18.05 31.64 14.51
N HIS A 280 -18.54 31.51 15.74
CA HIS A 280 -19.96 31.63 16.03
C HIS A 280 -20.48 33.06 15.77
N ALA A 281 -19.71 34.10 16.11
CA ALA A 281 -20.08 35.48 15.83
C ALA A 281 -20.22 35.75 14.33
N ILE A 282 -19.25 35.29 13.52
CA ILE A 282 -19.30 35.41 12.04
C ILE A 282 -20.51 34.70 11.49
N HIS A 283 -20.80 33.47 11.99
CA HIS A 283 -21.97 32.75 11.55
C HIS A 283 -23.29 33.51 11.91
N ALA A 284 -23.36 34.12 13.08
CA ALA A 284 -24.53 34.89 13.47
C ALA A 284 -24.78 36.08 12.56
N GLU A 285 -23.72 36.68 12.02
CA GLU A 285 -23.79 37.84 11.12
C GLU A 285 -24.05 37.46 9.67
N THR A 286 -23.40 36.38 9.19
CA THR A 286 -23.37 36.01 7.75
C THR A 286 -24.26 34.85 7.39
N GLY A 287 -24.66 34.03 8.37
CA GLY A 287 -25.34 32.74 8.15
C GLY A 287 -24.43 31.61 7.65
N GLU A 288 -23.14 31.90 7.41
CA GLU A 288 -22.19 30.93 6.88
C GLU A 288 -21.18 30.48 7.95
N TRP A 289 -20.78 29.19 7.90
CA TRP A 289 -19.73 28.66 8.76
C TRP A 289 -18.36 28.89 8.15
N HIS A 290 -17.50 29.58 8.94
CA HIS A 290 -16.12 29.83 8.59
C HIS A 290 -15.18 28.95 9.42
N ARG A 291 -13.94 28.79 8.93
CA ARG A 291 -12.84 28.20 9.67
C ARG A 291 -11.87 29.29 10.10
N ARG A 292 -11.35 29.17 11.31
CA ARG A 292 -10.34 30.08 11.81
C ARG A 292 -9.09 29.31 12.21
N PHE A 293 -7.93 29.80 11.79
CA PHE A 293 -6.64 29.23 12.14
C PHE A 293 -5.93 30.19 13.13
N ALA A 294 -5.27 29.59 14.12
CA ALA A 294 -4.50 30.30 15.12
C ALA A 294 -3.34 29.41 15.59
N GLU A 295 -2.47 29.99 16.40
CA GLU A 295 -1.35 29.29 16.99
C GLU A 295 -1.10 29.70 18.43
N ALA A 296 -0.46 28.82 19.20
CA ALA A 296 -0.06 29.11 20.58
C ALA A 296 1.19 28.29 20.93
N GLN A 297 1.92 28.78 21.94
CA GLN A 297 2.91 27.95 22.62
C GLN A 297 2.18 27.12 23.68
N TYR A 298 2.37 25.79 23.61
CA TYR A 298 1.75 24.87 24.55
C TYR A 298 2.80 23.94 25.14
N GLN A 299 2.72 23.72 26.45
CA GLN A 299 3.57 22.77 27.15
C GLN A 299 2.71 21.77 27.92
N ALA A 300 2.84 20.49 27.56
CA ALA A 300 2.29 19.41 28.35
C ALA A 300 3.17 19.15 29.59
N LYS A 301 2.59 18.56 30.65
CA LYS A 301 3.33 18.31 31.91
C LYS A 301 4.63 17.49 31.74
N GLN A 302 4.68 16.63 30.74
CA GLN A 302 5.82 15.75 30.48
C GLN A 302 6.82 16.32 29.45
N TRP A 303 6.54 17.50 28.89
CA TRP A 303 7.43 18.12 27.91
C TRP A 303 8.44 19.01 28.64
N PRO A 304 9.73 18.90 28.28
CA PRO A 304 10.75 19.75 28.89
C PRO A 304 10.56 21.24 28.52
N GLU A 305 10.07 21.50 27.29
CA GLU A 305 9.90 22.86 26.76
C GLU A 305 8.55 23.01 26.05
N PRO A 306 8.03 24.27 25.93
CA PRO A 306 6.83 24.53 25.15
C PRO A 306 7.09 24.32 23.66
N ARG A 307 6.08 23.80 22.93
CA ARG A 307 6.11 23.61 21.48
C ARG A 307 5.03 24.43 20.80
N ARG A 308 5.27 24.81 19.56
CA ARG A 308 4.29 25.50 18.72
C ARG A 308 3.15 24.54 18.40
N VAL A 309 1.93 24.97 18.69
CA VAL A 309 0.70 24.26 18.34
C VAL A 309 -0.14 25.16 17.44
N VAL A 310 -0.41 24.67 16.26
CA VAL A 310 -1.36 25.25 15.32
C VAL A 310 -2.75 24.67 15.60
N MET A 311 -3.75 25.53 15.58
CA MET A 311 -5.14 25.12 15.81
C MET A 311 -6.05 25.55 14.68
N LYS A 312 -7.01 24.69 14.35
CA LYS A 312 -8.16 24.98 13.50
C LYS A 312 -9.41 25.02 14.36
N ALA A 313 -10.08 26.15 14.44
CA ALA A 313 -11.38 26.31 15.05
C ALA A 313 -12.46 26.21 13.96
N GLU A 314 -13.33 25.23 14.05
CA GLU A 314 -14.48 25.04 13.14
C GLU A 314 -15.67 24.45 13.89
N VAL A 315 -16.85 24.65 13.32
CA VAL A 315 -18.06 23.97 13.75
C VAL A 315 -18.42 22.92 12.70
N THR A 316 -18.61 21.69 13.13
CA THR A 316 -19.11 20.62 12.27
C THR A 316 -20.61 20.50 12.42
N VAL A 317 -21.31 20.41 11.29
CA VAL A 317 -22.73 20.14 11.22
C VAL A 317 -22.91 18.70 10.82
N LYS A 318 -23.61 17.89 11.63
CA LYS A 318 -23.92 16.51 11.32
C LYS A 318 -25.11 16.42 10.37
N ASP A 319 -25.32 15.27 9.74
CA ASP A 319 -26.42 15.02 8.81
C ASP A 319 -27.82 15.25 9.45
N ASN A 320 -27.93 15.05 10.77
CA ASN A 320 -29.14 15.33 11.54
C ASN A 320 -29.32 16.83 11.92
N GLY A 321 -28.43 17.69 11.47
CA GLY A 321 -28.42 19.14 11.79
C GLY A 321 -27.78 19.52 13.12
N ASP A 322 -27.33 18.56 13.94
CA ASP A 322 -26.63 18.83 15.19
C ASP A 322 -25.32 19.54 14.92
N ARG A 323 -25.03 20.57 15.72
CA ARG A 323 -23.83 21.38 15.63
C ARG A 323 -22.87 21.02 16.75
N ARG A 324 -21.61 20.90 16.41
CA ARG A 324 -20.56 20.61 17.39
C ARG A 324 -19.29 21.41 17.11
N ASP A 325 -18.79 22.09 18.11
CA ASP A 325 -17.46 22.67 18.10
C ASP A 325 -16.41 21.57 17.92
N ASN A 326 -15.54 21.74 16.94
CA ASN A 326 -14.56 20.76 16.55
C ASN A 326 -13.17 21.38 16.39
N PRO A 327 -12.56 21.89 17.48
CA PRO A 327 -11.19 22.38 17.41
C PRO A 327 -10.24 21.22 17.16
N ARG A 328 -9.27 21.44 16.28
CA ARG A 328 -8.20 20.47 15.95
C ARG A 328 -6.85 21.11 16.16
N PHE A 329 -5.86 20.31 16.55
CA PHE A 329 -4.55 20.80 16.96
C PHE A 329 -3.46 19.99 16.26
N VAL A 330 -2.43 20.68 15.80
CA VAL A 330 -1.22 20.10 15.22
C VAL A 330 -0.01 20.67 15.94
N VAL A 331 0.82 19.83 16.53
CA VAL A 331 2.08 20.23 17.13
C VAL A 331 3.18 20.15 16.06
N THR A 332 4.07 21.16 16.08
CA THR A 332 5.13 21.29 15.07
C THR A 332 6.38 21.99 15.65
N ASN A 333 7.57 21.68 15.08
CA ASN A 333 8.79 22.43 15.31
C ASN A 333 9.10 23.43 14.18
N LEU A 334 8.24 23.56 13.18
CA LEU A 334 8.40 24.55 12.13
C LEU A 334 8.35 25.96 12.72
N SER A 335 9.42 26.72 12.58
CA SER A 335 9.53 28.10 13.08
C SER A 335 8.88 29.12 12.15
N ALA A 336 8.68 28.79 10.87
CA ALA A 336 8.12 29.65 9.83
C ALA A 336 6.81 29.05 9.28
N GLY A 337 6.05 29.87 8.56
CA GLY A 337 4.78 29.50 7.95
C GLY A 337 3.57 29.96 8.77
N GLN A 338 2.50 30.32 8.06
CA GLN A 338 1.23 30.70 8.68
C GLN A 338 0.51 29.47 9.23
N ALA A 339 -0.23 29.61 10.31
CA ALA A 339 -0.99 28.53 10.94
C ALA A 339 -1.89 27.79 9.96
N GLN A 340 -2.57 28.50 9.08
CA GLN A 340 -3.41 27.92 8.05
C GLN A 340 -2.62 27.00 7.10
N ALA A 341 -1.50 27.48 6.55
CA ALA A 341 -0.69 26.73 5.62
C ALA A 341 -0.11 25.43 6.23
N ILE A 342 0.35 25.49 7.48
CA ILE A 342 0.83 24.32 8.22
C ILE A 342 -0.31 23.32 8.43
N TYR A 343 -1.48 23.80 8.84
CA TYR A 343 -2.62 22.92 9.08
C TYR A 343 -3.13 22.28 7.79
N GLU A 344 -3.23 23.03 6.69
CA GLU A 344 -3.64 22.52 5.38
C GLU A 344 -2.64 21.48 4.88
N HIS A 345 -1.34 21.75 5.00
CA HIS A 345 -0.29 20.80 4.64
C HIS A 345 -0.34 19.51 5.49
N TYR A 346 -0.63 19.63 6.79
CA TYR A 346 -0.94 18.46 7.61
C TYR A 346 -2.16 17.69 7.07
N GLY A 347 -3.17 18.41 6.55
CA GLY A 347 -4.38 17.83 5.98
C GLY A 347 -4.12 16.90 4.78
N ASP A 348 -3.07 17.16 4.00
CA ASP A 348 -2.65 16.35 2.87
C ASP A 348 -2.20 14.93 3.30
N ARG A 349 -2.00 14.67 4.60
CA ARG A 349 -1.84 13.34 5.17
C ARG A 349 -3.01 12.39 4.83
N GLY A 350 -4.18 12.92 4.50
CA GLY A 350 -5.31 12.14 4.01
C GLY A 350 -4.97 11.22 2.83
N GLU A 351 -3.96 11.56 2.03
CA GLU A 351 -3.46 10.69 0.96
C GLU A 351 -2.92 9.35 1.49
N MET A 352 -2.24 9.34 2.64
CA MET A 352 -1.78 8.10 3.27
C MET A 352 -2.97 7.19 3.65
N GLU A 353 -4.05 7.78 4.16
CA GLU A 353 -5.27 7.03 4.50
C GLU A 353 -5.88 6.36 3.23
N HIS A 354 -5.83 7.05 2.10
CA HIS A 354 -6.24 6.47 0.81
C HIS A 354 -5.32 5.30 0.41
N ARG A 355 -4.00 5.40 0.61
CA ARG A 355 -3.04 4.32 0.32
C ARG A 355 -3.27 3.11 1.23
N ILE A 356 -3.55 3.33 2.51
CA ILE A 356 -3.89 2.26 3.45
C ILE A 356 -5.21 1.58 3.04
N LYS A 357 -6.21 2.35 2.61
CA LYS A 357 -7.48 1.80 2.09
C LYS A 357 -7.26 0.96 0.82
N GLU A 358 -6.36 1.36 -0.08
CA GLU A 358 -5.99 0.53 -1.23
C GLU A 358 -5.35 -0.79 -0.79
N LEU A 359 -4.40 -0.74 0.15
CA LEU A 359 -3.74 -1.92 0.69
C LEU A 359 -4.72 -2.88 1.40
N LYS A 360 -5.59 -2.36 2.28
CA LYS A 360 -6.56 -3.17 3.04
C LYS A 360 -7.71 -3.64 2.17
N ASN A 361 -8.41 -2.72 1.50
CA ASN A 361 -9.71 -3.03 0.89
C ASN A 361 -9.62 -3.52 -0.56
N GLN A 362 -8.49 -3.26 -1.24
CA GLN A 362 -8.35 -3.61 -2.66
C GLN A 362 -7.29 -4.69 -2.90
N LEU A 363 -6.29 -4.81 -2.03
CA LEU A 363 -5.31 -5.89 -2.04
C LEU A 363 -5.48 -6.84 -0.84
N GLN A 364 -6.41 -6.58 0.09
CA GLN A 364 -6.69 -7.44 1.25
C GLN A 364 -5.44 -7.71 2.10
N MET A 365 -4.64 -6.66 2.38
CA MET A 365 -3.40 -6.78 3.13
C MET A 365 -3.61 -7.32 4.57
N ASP A 366 -4.82 -7.17 5.10
CA ASP A 366 -5.26 -7.64 6.40
C ASP A 366 -5.69 -9.13 6.43
N ARG A 367 -5.47 -9.89 5.34
CA ARG A 367 -5.66 -11.36 5.30
C ARG A 367 -4.50 -12.08 6.00
N THR A 368 -4.29 -11.80 7.28
CA THR A 368 -3.26 -12.42 8.12
C THR A 368 -3.76 -13.70 8.78
N SER A 369 -4.18 -14.68 8.00
CA SER A 369 -4.86 -15.91 8.45
C SER A 369 -3.92 -17.02 8.93
N CYS A 370 -2.59 -16.86 8.87
CA CYS A 370 -1.66 -17.84 9.39
C CYS A 370 -1.62 -17.85 10.92
N HIS A 371 -1.45 -19.04 11.53
CA HIS A 371 -1.23 -19.11 12.98
C HIS A 371 0.06 -18.40 13.43
N ARG A 372 1.15 -18.54 12.66
CA ARG A 372 2.46 -17.99 13.00
C ARG A 372 2.56 -16.51 12.64
N PHE A 373 2.98 -15.68 13.60
CA PHE A 373 3.21 -14.25 13.42
C PHE A 373 4.21 -13.94 12.27
N VAL A 374 5.27 -14.74 12.16
CA VAL A 374 6.31 -14.59 11.13
C VAL A 374 5.74 -14.82 9.73
N ALA A 375 4.82 -15.78 9.56
CA ALA A 375 4.13 -16.04 8.30
C ALA A 375 3.20 -14.86 7.92
N ASN A 376 2.48 -14.30 8.88
CA ASN A 376 1.63 -13.13 8.65
C ASN A 376 2.46 -11.88 8.30
N GLN A 377 3.65 -11.70 8.91
CA GLN A 377 4.57 -10.65 8.48
C GLN A 377 5.05 -10.85 7.04
N LEU A 378 5.29 -12.09 6.60
CA LEU A 378 5.60 -12.36 5.19
C LEU A 378 4.43 -11.97 4.29
N ARG A 379 3.20 -12.37 4.63
CA ARG A 379 2.00 -11.99 3.86
C ARG A 379 1.89 -10.47 3.72
N LEU A 380 2.07 -9.74 4.80
CA LEU A 380 2.07 -8.27 4.77
C LEU A 380 3.09 -7.70 3.77
N LEU A 381 4.29 -8.29 3.69
CA LEU A 381 5.31 -7.89 2.72
C LEU A 381 4.96 -8.30 1.29
N LEU A 382 4.32 -9.45 1.08
CA LEU A 382 3.87 -9.87 -0.26
C LEU A 382 2.78 -8.92 -0.81
N HIS A 383 1.82 -8.53 0.02
CA HIS A 383 0.82 -7.52 -0.34
C HIS A 383 1.45 -6.15 -0.60
N GLY A 384 2.44 -5.75 0.22
CA GLY A 384 3.23 -4.54 -0.03
C GLY A 384 3.98 -4.59 -1.37
N ALA A 385 4.54 -5.75 -1.74
CA ALA A 385 5.21 -5.94 -3.02
C ALA A 385 4.21 -5.85 -4.20
N ALA A 386 3.04 -6.47 -4.08
CA ALA A 386 1.96 -6.34 -5.07
C ALA A 386 1.54 -4.88 -5.24
N TYR A 387 1.45 -4.13 -4.14
CA TYR A 387 1.16 -2.70 -4.18
C TYR A 387 2.25 -1.89 -4.91
N LEU A 388 3.54 -2.22 -4.69
CA LEU A 388 4.64 -1.56 -5.41
C LEU A 388 4.57 -1.80 -6.92
N LEU A 389 4.12 -2.97 -7.38
CA LEU A 389 3.88 -3.22 -8.81
C LEU A 389 2.76 -2.32 -9.34
N HIS A 390 1.64 -2.16 -8.62
CA HIS A 390 0.58 -1.22 -8.98
C HIS A 390 1.07 0.23 -9.00
N CYS A 391 1.91 0.63 -8.04
CA CYS A 391 2.54 1.95 -8.03
C CYS A 391 3.42 2.16 -9.28
N GLU A 392 4.14 1.12 -9.73
CA GLU A 392 4.92 1.21 -10.97
C GLU A 392 4.03 1.35 -12.20
N LEU A 393 2.96 0.55 -12.33
CA LEU A 393 1.98 0.72 -13.41
C LEU A 393 1.41 2.15 -13.43
N ARG A 394 1.01 2.67 -12.27
CA ARG A 394 0.47 4.03 -12.11
C ARG A 394 1.48 5.09 -12.54
N ARG A 395 2.75 4.92 -12.18
CA ARG A 395 3.84 5.84 -12.58
C ARG A 395 4.03 5.87 -14.10
N GLN A 396 3.96 4.70 -14.74
CA GLN A 396 4.09 4.62 -16.21
C GLN A 396 2.83 5.13 -16.93
N LEU A 397 1.72 5.28 -16.22
CA LEU A 397 0.48 5.87 -16.74
C LEU A 397 0.41 7.40 -16.60
N HIS A 398 1.50 8.08 -16.20
CA HIS A 398 1.53 9.55 -16.09
C HIS A 398 1.04 10.23 -17.38
N GLY A 399 0.26 11.30 -17.22
CA GLY A 399 -0.32 12.04 -18.34
C GLY A 399 -1.48 11.32 -19.04
N THR A 400 -2.02 10.24 -18.48
CA THR A 400 -3.18 9.52 -19.01
C THR A 400 -4.37 9.59 -18.05
N ALA A 401 -5.53 9.16 -18.52
CA ALA A 401 -6.75 9.11 -17.69
C ALA A 401 -6.68 8.13 -16.51
N LEU A 402 -5.66 7.27 -16.44
CA LEU A 402 -5.46 6.31 -15.35
C LEU A 402 -4.24 6.63 -14.48
N ALA A 403 -3.65 7.83 -14.62
CA ALA A 403 -2.49 8.24 -13.82
C ALA A 403 -2.75 8.18 -12.30
N GLU A 404 -3.95 8.57 -11.88
CA GLU A 404 -4.39 8.58 -10.47
C GLU A 404 -5.34 7.44 -10.12
N ALA A 405 -5.42 6.42 -10.99
CA ALA A 405 -6.35 5.31 -10.79
C ALA A 405 -6.00 4.49 -9.54
N GLN A 406 -7.01 4.14 -8.77
CA GLN A 406 -6.85 3.22 -7.64
C GLN A 406 -6.56 1.80 -8.11
N VAL A 407 -6.00 0.96 -7.22
CA VAL A 407 -5.65 -0.45 -7.47
C VAL A 407 -6.82 -1.21 -8.10
N ALA A 408 -8.02 -1.15 -7.52
CA ALA A 408 -9.21 -1.84 -8.06
C ALA A 408 -9.56 -1.40 -9.49
N THR A 409 -9.31 -0.14 -9.83
CA THR A 409 -9.53 0.36 -11.20
C THR A 409 -8.48 -0.19 -12.17
N LEU A 410 -7.21 -0.25 -11.75
CA LEU A 410 -6.13 -0.85 -12.53
C LEU A 410 -6.38 -2.35 -12.74
N GLN A 411 -6.75 -3.09 -11.68
CA GLN A 411 -7.13 -4.49 -11.78
C GLN A 411 -8.22 -4.69 -12.82
N ARG A 412 -9.35 -4.01 -12.67
CA ARG A 412 -10.51 -4.17 -13.56
C ARG A 412 -10.23 -3.75 -15.00
N LYS A 413 -9.47 -2.66 -15.21
CA LYS A 413 -9.27 -2.08 -16.54
C LYS A 413 -8.02 -2.59 -17.25
N LEU A 414 -7.01 -3.07 -16.56
CA LEU A 414 -5.73 -3.43 -17.17
C LEU A 414 -5.30 -4.87 -16.89
N LEU A 415 -5.68 -5.45 -15.73
CA LEU A 415 -5.25 -6.80 -15.36
C LEU A 415 -6.29 -7.86 -15.72
N LYS A 416 -7.56 -7.63 -15.39
CA LYS A 416 -8.68 -8.52 -15.71
C LYS A 416 -9.08 -8.36 -17.17
N VAL A 417 -8.23 -8.84 -18.07
CA VAL A 417 -8.44 -8.79 -19.52
C VAL A 417 -8.42 -10.21 -20.06
N ALA A 418 -9.54 -10.63 -20.62
CA ALA A 418 -9.64 -11.95 -21.22
C ALA A 418 -8.68 -12.12 -22.39
N VAL A 419 -7.93 -13.21 -22.36
CA VAL A 419 -6.94 -13.57 -23.36
C VAL A 419 -7.00 -15.06 -23.68
N ARG A 420 -7.00 -15.40 -24.98
CA ARG A 420 -6.73 -16.77 -25.44
C ARG A 420 -5.24 -16.89 -25.72
N ILE A 421 -4.64 -17.98 -25.28
CA ILE A 421 -3.21 -18.22 -25.40
C ILE A 421 -2.97 -19.43 -26.28
N ASP A 422 -2.15 -19.26 -27.30
CA ASP A 422 -1.73 -20.34 -28.20
C ASP A 422 -0.20 -20.47 -28.14
N GLU A 423 0.33 -21.66 -27.89
CA GLU A 423 1.76 -21.95 -27.91
C GLU A 423 2.14 -22.66 -29.21
N SER A 424 3.16 -22.17 -29.86
CA SER A 424 3.80 -22.81 -31.02
C SER A 424 5.28 -23.02 -30.76
N VAL A 425 5.97 -23.79 -31.62
CA VAL A 425 7.41 -24.05 -31.47
C VAL A 425 8.28 -22.81 -31.28
N ARG A 426 7.85 -21.66 -31.82
CA ARG A 426 8.66 -20.42 -31.80
C ARG A 426 8.01 -19.25 -31.08
N ARG A 427 6.74 -19.31 -30.73
CA ARG A 427 5.98 -18.17 -30.21
C ARG A 427 4.87 -18.62 -29.28
N ILE A 428 4.64 -17.81 -28.24
CA ILE A 428 3.42 -17.80 -27.45
C ILE A 428 2.62 -16.58 -27.92
N TRP A 429 1.40 -16.80 -28.40
CA TRP A 429 0.50 -15.75 -28.85
C TRP A 429 -0.53 -15.45 -27.78
N LEU A 430 -0.72 -14.18 -27.50
CA LEU A 430 -1.73 -13.64 -26.61
C LEU A 430 -2.81 -12.95 -27.45
N HIS A 431 -3.97 -13.57 -27.60
CA HIS A 431 -5.08 -13.06 -28.38
C HIS A 431 -6.09 -12.35 -27.48
N PHE A 432 -5.96 -11.05 -27.40
CA PHE A 432 -6.90 -10.20 -26.67
C PHE A 432 -8.14 -9.89 -27.49
N ALA A 433 -9.26 -9.53 -26.80
CA ALA A 433 -10.49 -9.10 -27.46
C ALA A 433 -10.23 -7.85 -28.33
N SER A 434 -10.57 -7.90 -29.61
CA SER A 434 -10.42 -6.75 -30.54
C SER A 434 -11.24 -5.54 -30.13
N SER A 435 -12.35 -5.75 -29.40
CA SER A 435 -13.22 -4.71 -28.86
C SER A 435 -12.76 -4.14 -27.52
N TYR A 436 -11.59 -4.55 -27.01
CA TYR A 436 -11.10 -4.07 -25.72
C TYR A 436 -10.86 -2.55 -25.73
N PRO A 437 -11.55 -1.77 -24.85
CA PRO A 437 -11.60 -0.31 -24.99
C PRO A 437 -10.28 0.39 -24.61
N TRP A 438 -9.39 -0.26 -23.83
CA TRP A 438 -8.15 0.32 -23.32
C TRP A 438 -6.90 -0.16 -24.07
N ARG A 439 -7.06 -0.75 -25.27
CA ARG A 439 -5.97 -1.35 -26.05
C ARG A 439 -4.80 -0.40 -26.31
N GLU A 440 -5.07 0.86 -26.62
CA GLU A 440 -4.04 1.86 -26.90
C GLU A 440 -3.25 2.22 -25.64
N LEU A 441 -3.97 2.38 -24.52
CA LEU A 441 -3.36 2.64 -23.22
C LEU A 441 -2.52 1.44 -22.75
N TRP A 442 -3.00 0.23 -22.99
CA TRP A 442 -2.30 -1.00 -22.65
C TRP A 442 -1.00 -1.13 -23.46
N ALA A 443 -1.02 -0.82 -24.77
CA ALA A 443 0.17 -0.81 -25.61
C ALA A 443 1.18 0.28 -25.19
N LEU A 444 0.71 1.49 -24.88
CA LEU A 444 1.54 2.59 -24.36
C LEU A 444 2.21 2.20 -23.04
N LEU A 445 1.45 1.57 -22.13
CA LEU A 445 1.97 1.12 -20.84
C LEU A 445 3.07 0.08 -21.04
N LEU A 446 2.86 -0.90 -21.91
CA LEU A 446 3.86 -1.92 -22.22
C LEU A 446 5.15 -1.30 -22.80
N GLU A 447 5.01 -0.36 -23.73
CA GLU A 447 6.14 0.39 -24.29
C GLU A 447 6.94 1.10 -23.20
N ARG A 448 6.26 1.85 -22.33
CA ARG A 448 6.90 2.59 -21.23
C ARG A 448 7.56 1.70 -20.18
N LEU A 449 6.97 0.56 -19.86
CA LEU A 449 7.56 -0.42 -18.94
C LEU A 449 8.86 -1.00 -19.48
N ARG A 450 8.96 -1.21 -20.80
CA ARG A 450 10.15 -1.74 -21.51
C ARG A 450 11.21 -0.69 -21.80
N ALA A 451 10.86 0.58 -21.81
CA ALA A 451 11.83 1.65 -21.98
C ALA A 451 12.87 1.62 -20.84
N ALA A 452 14.14 1.91 -21.18
CA ALA A 452 15.18 2.00 -20.17
C ALA A 452 14.81 3.03 -19.08
N PRO A 453 15.10 2.77 -17.79
CA PRO A 453 14.87 3.75 -16.73
C PRO A 453 15.67 5.04 -17.02
N THR A 454 14.97 6.15 -17.15
CA THR A 454 15.54 7.50 -17.37
C THR A 454 16.17 8.06 -16.11
#